data_7558cbb48c64148ce9cd9e5eb06d1135
#
_entry.id   7558cbb48c64148ce9cd9e5eb06d1135
#
_cell.length_a   1.000
_cell.length_b   1.000
_cell.length_c   1.000
_cell.angle_alpha   90.00
_cell.angle_beta   90.00
_cell.angle_gamma   90.00
#
_symmetry.space_group_name_H-M   'P 1'
#
loop_
_entity.id
_entity.type
_entity.pdbx_description
1 polymer ?
#
loop_
_entity_poly.entity_id
_entity_poly.type
_entity_poly.pdbx_seq_one_letter_code
_entity_poly.pdbx_strand_id
1 'polypeptide(L)'
;MTAHPTRRRFLLALAAALPVLVAGGWPAVARADDDDDHERARRLLRSGEIRPLSEILSSVERSVGGRVLDVDFERDDGRYVYELKMVMPSGRVREVTVDAATARVIKIEDD
;
A
#
# COMPACT_ATOMS: atom_id res chain seq x y z
N MET A 1 -30.73 -12.92 43.74
CA MET A 1 -31.68 -12.18 42.93
C MET A 1 -31.18 -10.84 42.51
N THR A 2 -30.84 -10.02 43.44
CA THR A 2 -30.36 -8.69 43.14
C THR A 2 -29.06 -8.69 42.37
N ALA A 3 -28.28 -9.73 42.48
CA ALA A 3 -27.00 -9.82 41.80
C ALA A 3 -27.15 -9.95 40.28
N HIS A 4 -28.23 -10.49 39.83
CA HIS A 4 -28.43 -10.72 38.39
C HIS A 4 -28.43 -9.42 37.58
N PRO A 5 -29.18 -8.39 37.94
CA PRO A 5 -29.15 -7.15 37.18
C PRO A 5 -27.78 -6.50 37.18
N THR A 6 -27.08 -6.62 38.29
CA THR A 6 -25.76 -6.05 38.38
C THR A 6 -24.80 -6.67 37.38
N ARG A 7 -24.88 -7.98 37.25
CA ARG A 7 -24.02 -8.68 36.34
C ARG A 7 -24.29 -8.27 34.90
N ARG A 8 -25.53 -8.11 34.55
CA ARG A 8 -25.89 -7.70 33.21
C ARG A 8 -25.32 -6.32 32.86
N ARG A 9 -25.35 -5.43 33.82
CA ARG A 9 -24.78 -4.08 33.60
C ARG A 9 -23.30 -4.13 33.34
N PHE A 10 -22.59 -4.99 34.05
CA PHE A 10 -21.16 -5.14 33.81
C PHE A 10 -20.86 -5.62 32.41
N LEU A 11 -21.63 -6.60 31.95
CA LEU A 11 -21.42 -7.12 30.60
C LEU A 11 -21.63 -6.06 29.54
N LEU A 12 -22.64 -5.24 29.71
CA LEU A 12 -22.88 -4.15 28.78
C LEU A 12 -21.74 -3.18 28.73
N ALA A 13 -21.19 -2.85 29.88
CA ALA A 13 -20.07 -1.93 29.93
C ALA A 13 -18.86 -2.48 29.20
N LEU A 14 -18.58 -3.75 29.37
CA LEU A 14 -17.47 -4.38 28.68
C LEU A 14 -17.65 -4.35 27.17
N ALA A 15 -18.85 -4.66 26.74
CA ALA A 15 -19.12 -4.66 25.32
C ALA A 15 -18.93 -3.29 24.70
N ALA A 16 -19.32 -2.26 25.39
CA ALA A 16 -19.17 -0.90 24.90
C ALA A 16 -17.70 -0.50 24.77
N ALA A 17 -16.89 -0.97 25.69
CA ALA A 17 -15.49 -0.60 25.69
C ALA A 17 -14.71 -1.24 24.53
N LEU A 18 -15.00 -2.47 24.22
CA LEU A 18 -14.25 -3.20 23.23
C LEU A 18 -14.23 -2.57 21.83
N PRO A 19 -15.37 -2.17 21.27
CA PRO A 19 -15.35 -1.56 19.95
C PRO A 19 -14.52 -0.31 19.89
N VAL A 20 -14.55 0.48 20.91
CA VAL A 20 -13.81 1.74 20.94
C VAL A 20 -12.32 1.48 20.88
N LEU A 21 -11.83 0.53 21.63
CA LEU A 21 -10.40 0.23 21.64
C LEU A 21 -9.92 -0.28 20.29
N VAL A 22 -10.68 -1.16 19.69
CA VAL A 22 -10.31 -1.72 18.42
C VAL A 22 -10.27 -0.65 17.33
N ALA A 23 -11.26 0.20 17.30
CA ALA A 23 -11.34 1.22 16.28
C ALA A 23 -10.24 2.29 16.42
N GLY A 24 -9.81 2.58 17.61
CA GLY A 24 -8.93 3.69 17.85
C GLY A 24 -7.46 3.45 17.59
N GLY A 25 -6.97 2.25 17.81
CA GLY A 25 -5.53 2.04 17.88
C GLY A 25 -4.84 1.68 16.56
N TRP A 26 -5.28 0.63 15.94
CA TRP A 26 -4.53 0.03 14.85
C TRP A 26 -4.49 0.83 13.56
N PRO A 27 -5.60 1.27 13.03
CA PRO A 27 -5.57 1.92 11.72
C PRO A 27 -4.70 3.17 11.69
N ALA A 28 -4.66 3.89 12.79
CA ALA A 28 -3.91 5.13 12.85
C ALA A 28 -2.40 4.89 12.70
N VAL A 29 -1.87 3.88 13.38
CA VAL A 29 -0.44 3.59 13.32
C VAL A 29 -0.04 3.09 11.93
N ALA A 30 -0.82 2.18 11.37
CA ALA A 30 -0.51 1.62 10.07
C ALA A 30 -0.52 2.68 8.97
N ARG A 31 -1.44 3.64 9.06
CA ARG A 31 -1.57 4.67 8.03
C ARG A 31 -0.51 5.76 8.08
N ALA A 32 0.17 5.92 9.19
CA ALA A 32 1.16 6.99 9.32
C ALA A 32 2.28 6.84 8.30
N ASP A 33 2.83 5.64 8.15
CA ASP A 33 3.90 5.40 7.20
C ASP A 33 3.42 5.53 5.76
N ASP A 34 2.23 5.02 5.47
CA ASP A 34 1.65 5.12 4.14
C ASP A 34 1.38 6.57 3.76
N ASP A 35 0.92 7.36 4.70
CA ASP A 35 0.64 8.78 4.45
C ASP A 35 1.91 9.55 4.11
N ASP A 36 3.01 9.25 4.78
CA ASP A 36 4.29 9.90 4.50
C ASP A 36 4.78 9.56 3.09
N ASP A 37 4.65 8.32 2.67
CA ASP A 37 5.05 7.89 1.35
C ASP A 37 4.15 8.53 0.28
N HIS A 38 2.87 8.59 0.52
CA HIS A 38 1.93 9.22 -0.41
C HIS A 38 2.19 10.71 -0.56
N GLU A 39 2.50 11.40 0.53
CA GLU A 39 2.80 12.81 0.47
C GLU A 39 4.08 13.08 -0.29
N ARG A 40 5.10 12.26 -0.07
CA ARG A 40 6.35 12.38 -0.80
C ARG A 40 6.14 12.17 -2.28
N ALA A 41 5.38 11.14 -2.65
CA ALA A 41 5.08 10.87 -4.05
C ALA A 41 4.35 12.04 -4.70
N ARG A 42 3.39 12.63 -4.00
CA ARG A 42 2.67 13.78 -4.54
C ARG A 42 3.56 14.99 -4.77
N ARG A 43 4.49 15.25 -3.84
CA ARG A 43 5.43 16.37 -4.02
C ARG A 43 6.34 16.14 -5.23
N LEU A 44 6.85 14.93 -5.37
CA LEU A 44 7.72 14.59 -6.48
C LEU A 44 7.00 14.64 -7.81
N LEU A 45 5.74 14.26 -7.82
CA LEU A 45 4.92 14.36 -9.01
C LEU A 45 4.69 15.81 -9.42
N ARG A 46 4.40 16.67 -8.46
CA ARG A 46 4.18 18.09 -8.74
C ARG A 46 5.45 18.78 -9.25
N SER A 47 6.62 18.36 -8.78
CA SER A 47 7.89 18.92 -9.21
C SER A 47 8.41 18.33 -10.51
N GLY A 48 7.75 17.30 -11.02
CA GLY A 48 8.19 16.66 -12.26
C GLY A 48 9.31 15.66 -12.08
N GLU A 49 9.66 15.32 -10.85
CA GLU A 49 10.75 14.36 -10.59
C GLU A 49 10.31 12.92 -10.82
N ILE A 50 9.04 12.64 -10.74
CA ILE A 50 8.49 11.32 -11.09
C ILE A 50 7.30 11.48 -12.02
N ARG A 51 7.04 10.45 -12.79
CA ARG A 51 5.88 10.42 -13.71
C ARG A 51 4.62 9.95 -13.02
N PRO A 52 3.45 10.33 -13.53
CA PRO A 52 2.20 9.81 -12.99
C PRO A 52 2.16 8.28 -12.99
N LEU A 53 1.66 7.70 -11.93
CA LEU A 53 1.60 6.25 -11.80
C LEU A 53 0.82 5.60 -12.94
N SER A 54 -0.27 6.23 -13.39
CA SER A 54 -1.06 5.70 -14.49
C SER A 54 -0.24 5.53 -15.77
N GLU A 55 0.65 6.46 -16.05
CA GLU A 55 1.54 6.34 -17.21
C GLU A 55 2.53 5.19 -17.03
N ILE A 56 3.08 5.06 -15.83
CA ILE A 56 4.02 3.99 -15.53
C ILE A 56 3.35 2.63 -15.66
N LEU A 57 2.16 2.47 -15.10
CA LEU A 57 1.45 1.21 -15.18
C LEU A 57 1.13 0.83 -16.62
N SER A 58 0.65 1.78 -17.41
CA SER A 58 0.33 1.51 -18.82
C SER A 58 1.58 1.11 -19.60
N SER A 59 2.68 1.82 -19.38
CA SER A 59 3.93 1.54 -20.07
C SER A 59 4.46 0.16 -19.72
N VAL A 60 4.45 -0.18 -18.44
CA VAL A 60 4.99 -1.46 -17.99
C VAL A 60 4.12 -2.62 -18.45
N GLU A 61 2.81 -2.47 -18.37
CA GLU A 61 1.92 -3.55 -18.83
C GLU A 61 2.09 -3.82 -20.32
N ARG A 62 2.33 -2.79 -21.12
CA ARG A 62 2.61 -2.98 -22.55
C ARG A 62 3.95 -3.65 -22.81
N SER A 63 4.98 -3.23 -22.06
CA SER A 63 6.34 -3.73 -22.34
C SER A 63 6.59 -5.11 -21.74
N VAL A 64 6.03 -5.40 -20.58
CA VAL A 64 6.24 -6.67 -19.88
C VAL A 64 5.19 -7.71 -20.25
N GLY A 65 3.99 -7.27 -20.53
CA GLY A 65 2.93 -8.17 -20.98
C GLY A 65 2.08 -8.77 -19.88
N GLY A 66 2.26 -8.34 -18.64
CA GLY A 66 1.47 -8.82 -17.52
C GLY A 66 0.48 -7.77 -17.03
N ARG A 67 -0.15 -8.06 -15.90
CA ARG A 67 -1.07 -7.14 -15.24
C ARG A 67 -0.58 -6.85 -13.84
N VAL A 68 -0.64 -5.58 -13.44
CA VAL A 68 -0.18 -5.15 -12.13
C VAL A 68 -1.18 -5.54 -11.06
N LEU A 69 -0.70 -6.19 -10.00
CA LEU A 69 -1.50 -6.60 -8.85
C LEU A 69 -1.28 -5.68 -7.65
N ASP A 70 -0.06 -5.17 -7.50
CA ASP A 70 0.30 -4.39 -6.33
C ASP A 70 1.41 -3.42 -6.68
N VAL A 71 1.48 -2.30 -5.96
CA VAL A 71 2.43 -1.22 -6.23
C VAL A 71 3.01 -0.73 -4.92
N ASP A 72 4.35 -0.69 -4.84
CA ASP A 72 5.06 -0.06 -3.73
C ASP A 72 5.97 1.03 -4.28
N PHE A 73 6.04 2.15 -3.56
CA PHE A 73 6.92 3.25 -3.91
C PHE A 73 8.10 3.27 -2.96
N GLU A 74 9.31 3.26 -3.50
CA GLU A 74 10.51 3.15 -2.68
C GLU A 74 11.62 4.08 -3.19
N ARG A 75 12.60 4.30 -2.33
CA ARG A 75 13.82 4.97 -2.70
C ARG A 75 14.95 3.96 -2.64
N ASP A 76 15.65 3.79 -3.76
CA ASP A 76 16.71 2.80 -3.88
C ASP A 76 17.91 3.46 -4.52
N ASP A 77 19.07 3.44 -3.83
CA ASP A 77 20.32 4.04 -4.31
C ASP A 77 20.15 5.48 -4.79
N GLY A 78 19.38 6.27 -4.05
CA GLY A 78 19.20 7.67 -4.34
C GLY A 78 18.21 7.98 -5.45
N ARG A 79 17.59 6.98 -6.05
CA ARG A 79 16.54 7.17 -7.04
C ARG A 79 15.20 6.68 -6.51
N TYR A 80 14.14 7.22 -7.06
CA TYR A 80 12.81 6.77 -6.73
C TYR A 80 12.37 5.68 -7.69
N VAL A 81 11.81 4.60 -7.16
CA VAL A 81 11.37 3.46 -7.96
C VAL A 81 10.00 3.01 -7.52
N TYR A 82 9.29 2.37 -8.43
CA TYR A 82 8.10 1.59 -8.10
C TYR A 82 8.43 0.12 -8.19
N GLU A 83 8.03 -0.64 -7.18
CA GLU A 83 8.08 -2.08 -7.23
C GLU A 83 6.69 -2.59 -7.53
N LEU A 84 6.56 -3.27 -8.66
CA LEU A 84 5.27 -3.74 -9.14
C LEU A 84 5.21 -5.25 -9.05
N LYS A 85 4.19 -5.76 -8.38
CA LYS A 85 3.92 -7.18 -8.42
C LYS A 85 2.97 -7.43 -9.59
N MET A 86 3.37 -8.28 -10.51
CA MET A 86 2.63 -8.50 -11.75
C MET A 86 2.33 -9.97 -11.96
N VAL A 87 1.15 -10.26 -12.50
CA VAL A 87 0.80 -11.59 -12.93
C VAL A 87 0.95 -11.68 -14.44
N MET A 88 1.70 -12.67 -14.90
CA MET A 88 1.94 -12.91 -16.31
C MET A 88 0.79 -13.73 -16.92
N PRO A 89 0.68 -13.76 -18.25
CA PRO A 89 -0.33 -14.62 -18.90
C PRO A 89 -0.23 -16.08 -18.50
N SER A 90 0.97 -16.53 -18.14
CA SER A 90 1.20 -17.90 -17.66
C SER A 90 0.66 -18.17 -16.27
N GLY A 91 0.25 -17.12 -15.55
CA GLY A 91 -0.15 -17.22 -14.16
C GLY A 91 0.99 -17.02 -13.18
N ARG A 92 2.22 -16.90 -13.65
CA ARG A 92 3.37 -16.65 -12.78
C ARG A 92 3.33 -15.22 -12.25
N VAL A 93 3.76 -15.04 -11.03
CA VAL A 93 3.86 -13.72 -10.41
C VAL A 93 5.32 -13.28 -10.44
N ARG A 94 5.56 -12.07 -10.90
CA ARG A 94 6.90 -11.51 -10.99
C ARG A 94 6.94 -10.14 -10.35
N GLU A 95 8.11 -9.76 -9.88
CA GLU A 95 8.32 -8.46 -9.28
C GLU A 95 9.14 -7.61 -10.25
N VAL A 96 8.61 -6.46 -10.61
CA VAL A 96 9.21 -5.57 -11.60
C VAL A 96 9.55 -4.26 -10.94
N THR A 97 10.81 -3.87 -10.98
CA THR A 97 11.27 -2.60 -10.44
C THR A 97 11.38 -1.59 -11.58
N VAL A 98 10.76 -0.45 -11.42
CA VAL A 98 10.64 0.57 -12.47
C VAL A 98 11.13 1.91 -11.95
N ASP A 99 11.94 2.60 -12.74
CA ASP A 99 12.37 3.95 -12.42
C ASP A 99 11.16 4.89 -12.47
N ALA A 100 10.92 5.61 -11.38
CA ALA A 100 9.73 6.47 -11.29
C ALA A 100 9.86 7.73 -12.15
N ALA A 101 11.05 8.14 -12.48
CA ALA A 101 11.28 9.34 -13.29
C ALA A 101 11.12 9.05 -14.79
N THR A 102 11.52 7.88 -15.25
CA THR A 102 11.58 7.56 -16.67
C THR A 102 10.62 6.48 -17.12
N ALA A 103 10.03 5.75 -16.19
CA ALA A 103 9.21 4.56 -16.45
C ALA A 103 10.00 3.38 -17.02
N ARG A 104 11.34 3.45 -16.93
CA ARG A 104 12.19 2.38 -17.42
C ARG A 104 12.18 1.19 -16.45
N VAL A 105 12.05 0.00 -16.98
CA VAL A 105 12.16 -1.23 -16.18
C VAL A 105 13.63 -1.45 -15.84
N ILE A 106 13.93 -1.53 -14.55
CA ILE A 106 15.30 -1.71 -14.06
C ILE A 106 15.60 -3.16 -13.83
N LYS A 107 14.64 -3.91 -13.28
CA LYS A 107 14.87 -5.27 -12.85
C LYS A 107 13.56 -6.05 -12.86
N ILE A 108 13.64 -7.32 -13.23
CA ILE A 108 12.50 -8.24 -13.17
C ILE A 108 12.97 -9.50 -12.44
N GLU A 109 12.25 -9.88 -11.40
CA GLU A 109 12.55 -11.07 -10.62
C GLU A 109 11.32 -11.93 -10.48
N ASP A 110 11.53 -13.23 -10.35
CA ASP A 110 10.43 -14.15 -10.04
C ASP A 110 10.10 -14.01 -8.55
N ASP A 111 8.82 -14.00 -8.27
CA ASP A 111 8.33 -13.87 -6.90
C ASP A 111 8.14 -15.26 -6.26
#